data_037d2337c692ad555dccaeec8e0d1492
#
_entry.id   037d2337c692ad555dccaeec8e0d1492
#
_cell.length_a   1.000
_cell.length_b   1.000
_cell.length_c   1.000
_cell.angle_alpha   90.00
_cell.angle_beta   90.00
_cell.angle_gamma   90.00
#
_symmetry.space_group_name_H-M   'P 1'
#
loop_
_entity.id
_entity.type
_entity.pdbx_description
1 polymer ?
#
loop_
_entity_poly.entity_id
_entity_poly.type
_entity_poly.pdbx_seq_one_letter_code
_entity_poly.pdbx_strand_id
1 'polypeptide(L)'
;MTFQMPNSRYVLPQFLEETSFGTKQIDPYGKLFEERIVFLGTQVDDTSANDIMAQLLVLESQDPDRDITMYINSPGGSFTALMAIYDTMQYVRPDVQTVCLGQAASAAAVILAAGAPGKRAALPNSRVLIHQPATQGTQGQVSDLEIQAAEIERMRRLMEDTLAHHTGRTSEQVRIDTDRDKILTCLLYTSPSPRD
;
A
#
# COMPACT_ATOMS: atom_id res chain seq x y z
N MET A 1 -35.28 8.84 9.80
CA MET A 1 -34.81 9.45 8.55
C MET A 1 -33.30 9.27 8.52
N THR A 2 -32.83 8.30 7.76
CA THR A 2 -31.40 8.07 7.55
C THR A 2 -30.91 9.10 6.53
N PHE A 3 -30.08 10.02 6.97
CA PHE A 3 -29.38 10.94 6.08
C PHE A 3 -28.37 10.10 5.26
N GLN A 4 -28.75 9.79 4.04
CA GLN A 4 -27.82 9.23 3.06
C GLN A 4 -27.02 10.42 2.53
N MET A 5 -25.76 10.55 2.96
CA MET A 5 -24.83 11.52 2.36
C MET A 5 -24.81 11.26 0.86
N PRO A 6 -25.00 12.26 0.01
CA PRO A 6 -24.83 12.06 -1.41
C PRO A 6 -23.39 11.61 -1.65
N ASN A 7 -23.23 10.49 -2.35
CA ASN A 7 -21.95 10.04 -2.88
C ASN A 7 -21.49 11.12 -3.88
N SER A 8 -20.85 12.18 -3.38
CA SER A 8 -20.24 13.20 -4.22
C SER A 8 -18.96 12.63 -4.82
N ARG A 9 -19.13 11.66 -5.71
CA ARG A 9 -18.03 11.23 -6.55
C ARG A 9 -17.74 12.37 -7.51
N TYR A 10 -16.57 12.95 -7.39
CA TYR A 10 -16.10 13.93 -8.35
C TYR A 10 -16.23 13.32 -9.76
N VAL A 11 -16.85 14.02 -10.69
CA VAL A 11 -16.97 13.55 -12.07
C VAL A 11 -15.57 13.63 -12.67
N LEU A 12 -14.98 12.45 -12.94
CA LEU A 12 -13.68 12.41 -13.60
C LEU A 12 -13.82 12.89 -15.04
N PRO A 13 -12.95 13.82 -15.50
CA PRO A 13 -12.91 14.19 -16.89
C PRO A 13 -12.54 12.97 -17.74
N GLN A 14 -13.07 12.94 -18.95
CA GLN A 14 -12.74 11.90 -19.93
C GLN A 14 -11.95 12.52 -21.05
N PHE A 15 -10.92 11.83 -21.48
CA PHE A 15 -10.11 12.21 -22.64
C PHE A 15 -10.59 11.42 -23.85
N LEU A 16 -10.67 12.08 -25.00
CA LEU A 16 -10.90 11.44 -26.30
C LEU A 16 -9.57 11.43 -27.03
N GLU A 17 -9.06 10.26 -27.32
CA GLU A 17 -7.84 10.06 -28.10
C GLU A 17 -8.19 9.49 -29.48
N GLU A 18 -7.74 10.13 -30.54
CA GLU A 18 -7.83 9.57 -31.89
C GLU A 18 -6.72 8.55 -32.08
N THR A 19 -7.11 7.34 -32.44
CA THR A 19 -6.19 6.25 -32.76
C THR A 19 -6.38 5.82 -34.22
N SER A 20 -5.45 5.05 -34.77
CA SER A 20 -5.58 4.46 -36.08
C SER A 20 -6.78 3.54 -36.27
N PHE A 21 -7.42 3.10 -35.15
CA PHE A 21 -8.57 2.23 -35.13
C PHE A 21 -9.89 2.93 -34.70
N GLY A 22 -9.86 4.25 -34.51
CA GLY A 22 -11.00 5.06 -34.08
C GLY A 22 -10.73 5.85 -32.80
N THR A 23 -11.78 6.47 -32.27
CA THR A 23 -11.71 7.27 -31.05
C THR A 23 -11.76 6.38 -29.81
N LYS A 24 -10.79 6.52 -28.92
CA LYS A 24 -10.73 5.88 -27.61
C LYS A 24 -11.10 6.87 -26.52
N GLN A 25 -12.01 6.50 -25.64
CA GLN A 25 -12.35 7.26 -24.46
C GLN A 25 -11.61 6.68 -23.25
N ILE A 26 -10.87 7.50 -22.52
CA ILE A 26 -10.07 7.09 -21.38
C ILE A 26 -10.22 8.08 -20.23
N ASP A 27 -10.33 7.59 -19.00
CA ASP A 27 -10.32 8.41 -17.80
C ASP A 27 -8.88 8.65 -17.28
N PRO A 28 -8.66 9.54 -16.28
CA PRO A 28 -7.33 9.82 -15.75
C PRO A 28 -6.62 8.58 -15.19
N TYR A 29 -7.34 7.67 -14.55
CA TYR A 29 -6.73 6.44 -14.01
C TYR A 29 -6.28 5.49 -15.11
N GLY A 30 -7.09 5.34 -16.15
CA GLY A 30 -6.73 4.57 -17.33
C GLY A 30 -5.50 5.18 -18.04
N LYS A 31 -5.42 6.52 -18.11
CA LYS A 31 -4.26 7.21 -18.68
C LYS A 31 -2.99 6.99 -17.84
N LEU A 32 -3.10 7.05 -16.53
CA LEU A 32 -1.98 6.75 -15.63
C LEU A 32 -1.54 5.28 -15.78
N PHE A 33 -2.50 4.36 -15.91
CA PHE A 33 -2.21 2.95 -16.11
C PHE A 33 -1.45 2.66 -17.40
N GLU A 34 -1.75 3.36 -18.50
CA GLU A 34 -0.96 3.28 -19.74
C GLU A 34 0.50 3.69 -19.52
N GLU A 35 0.76 4.61 -18.58
CA GLU A 35 2.11 5.04 -18.20
C GLU A 35 2.72 4.15 -17.10
N ARG A 36 2.14 2.97 -16.86
CA ARG A 36 2.55 2.00 -15.84
C ARG A 36 2.44 2.53 -14.39
N ILE A 37 1.46 3.38 -14.15
CA ILE A 37 1.18 3.96 -12.84
C ILE A 37 -0.07 3.30 -12.26
N VAL A 38 0.10 2.69 -11.09
CA VAL A 38 -0.97 2.11 -10.27
C VAL A 38 -1.27 3.06 -9.11
N PHE A 39 -2.55 3.25 -8.78
CA PHE A 39 -2.95 4.20 -7.75
C PHE A 39 -3.69 3.50 -6.60
N LEU A 40 -3.05 3.44 -5.43
CA LEU A 40 -3.67 3.00 -4.17
C LEU A 40 -4.20 4.22 -3.41
N GLY A 41 -5.41 4.66 -3.76
CA GLY A 41 -6.04 5.88 -3.25
C GLY A 41 -7.20 5.63 -2.29
N THR A 42 -7.33 4.45 -1.72
CA THR A 42 -8.44 4.04 -0.85
C THR A 42 -7.97 3.18 0.32
N GLN A 43 -8.89 2.74 1.14
CA GLN A 43 -8.64 1.73 2.17
C GLN A 43 -8.14 0.43 1.53
N VAL A 44 -7.21 -0.24 2.22
CA VAL A 44 -6.71 -1.57 1.83
C VAL A 44 -7.71 -2.63 2.30
N ASP A 45 -8.47 -3.17 1.37
CA ASP A 45 -9.43 -4.25 1.54
C ASP A 45 -9.31 -5.29 0.42
N ASP A 46 -10.11 -6.34 0.46
CA ASP A 46 -10.03 -7.43 -0.51
C ASP A 46 -10.29 -6.94 -1.94
N THR A 47 -11.18 -5.95 -2.12
CA THR A 47 -11.51 -5.39 -3.43
C THR A 47 -10.32 -4.60 -3.98
N SER A 48 -9.82 -3.66 -3.22
CA SER A 48 -8.67 -2.83 -3.63
C SER A 48 -7.41 -3.68 -3.83
N ALA A 49 -7.21 -4.73 -3.02
CA ALA A 49 -6.10 -5.65 -3.18
C ALA A 49 -6.20 -6.44 -4.50
N ASN A 50 -7.37 -7.00 -4.81
CA ASN A 50 -7.58 -7.71 -6.07
C ASN A 50 -7.36 -6.80 -7.29
N ASP A 51 -7.82 -5.56 -7.23
CA ASP A 51 -7.64 -4.59 -8.31
C ASP A 51 -6.14 -4.25 -8.50
N ILE A 52 -5.40 -4.02 -7.42
CA ILE A 52 -3.96 -3.73 -7.48
C ILE A 52 -3.18 -4.93 -8.01
N MET A 53 -3.45 -6.14 -7.48
CA MET A 53 -2.80 -7.36 -7.95
C MET A 53 -3.01 -7.59 -9.45
N ALA A 54 -4.26 -7.45 -9.92
CA ALA A 54 -4.58 -7.59 -11.34
C ALA A 54 -3.82 -6.58 -12.20
N GLN A 55 -3.73 -5.32 -11.75
CA GLN A 55 -2.98 -4.28 -12.46
C GLN A 55 -1.49 -4.61 -12.53
N LEU A 56 -0.87 -5.04 -11.42
CA LEU A 56 0.56 -5.41 -11.41
C LEU A 56 0.85 -6.57 -12.36
N LEU A 57 0.03 -7.63 -12.35
CA LEU A 57 0.18 -8.78 -13.23
C LEU A 57 -0.02 -8.44 -14.71
N VAL A 58 -0.97 -7.56 -15.03
CA VAL A 58 -1.18 -7.07 -16.40
C VAL A 58 0.03 -6.28 -16.88
N LEU A 59 0.55 -5.35 -16.06
CA LEU A 59 1.71 -4.55 -16.40
C LEU A 59 2.97 -5.40 -16.59
N GLU A 60 3.18 -6.41 -15.74
CA GLU A 60 4.25 -7.39 -15.95
C GLU A 60 4.10 -8.12 -17.29
N SER A 61 2.90 -8.59 -17.61
CA SER A 61 2.65 -9.32 -18.87
C SER A 61 2.87 -8.48 -20.12
N GLN A 62 2.70 -7.15 -20.03
CA GLN A 62 2.90 -6.21 -21.12
C GLN A 62 4.38 -5.92 -21.36
N ASP A 63 5.13 -5.68 -20.30
CA ASP A 63 6.57 -5.38 -20.35
C ASP A 63 7.23 -5.74 -19.00
N PRO A 64 7.90 -6.89 -18.91
CA PRO A 64 8.49 -7.35 -17.65
C PRO A 64 9.79 -6.62 -17.27
N ASP A 65 10.35 -5.79 -18.15
CA ASP A 65 11.65 -5.13 -17.94
C ASP A 65 11.51 -3.64 -17.54
N ARG A 66 10.30 -3.08 -17.63
CA ARG A 66 10.03 -1.70 -17.22
C ARG A 66 9.42 -1.64 -15.84
N ASP A 67 9.91 -0.71 -15.02
CA ASP A 67 9.38 -0.43 -13.68
C ASP A 67 7.88 -0.11 -13.69
N ILE A 68 7.25 -0.39 -12.56
CA ILE A 68 5.87 0.00 -12.25
C ILE A 68 5.93 1.04 -11.13
N THR A 69 5.18 2.13 -11.24
CA THR A 69 5.10 3.13 -10.17
C THR A 69 3.76 3.01 -9.44
N MET A 70 3.80 2.82 -8.13
CA MET A 70 2.61 2.81 -7.29
C MET A 70 2.52 4.11 -6.48
N TYR A 71 1.50 4.93 -6.76
CA TYR A 71 1.16 6.09 -5.95
C TYR A 71 0.23 5.71 -4.81
N ILE A 72 0.55 6.17 -3.62
CA ILE A 72 -0.13 5.77 -2.38
C ILE A 72 -0.71 6.98 -1.67
N ASN A 73 -2.04 6.96 -1.43
CA ASN A 73 -2.76 7.86 -0.55
C ASN A 73 -3.84 7.06 0.18
N SER A 74 -3.43 6.30 1.20
CA SER A 74 -4.30 5.30 1.84
C SER A 74 -4.18 5.34 3.36
N PRO A 75 -5.30 5.19 4.08
CA PRO A 75 -5.32 5.03 5.54
C PRO A 75 -4.87 3.64 6.00
N GLY A 76 -4.57 2.70 5.09
CA GLY A 76 -4.32 1.31 5.41
C GLY A 76 -5.59 0.48 5.46
N GLY A 77 -5.58 -0.64 6.19
CA GLY A 77 -6.73 -1.53 6.29
C GLY A 77 -6.39 -2.98 6.65
N SER A 78 -6.99 -3.93 5.94
CA SER A 78 -6.89 -5.37 6.19
C SER A 78 -5.45 -5.88 6.06
N PHE A 79 -5.03 -6.70 7.02
CA PHE A 79 -3.71 -7.33 7.01
C PHE A 79 -3.58 -8.37 5.88
N THR A 80 -4.62 -9.16 5.63
CA THR A 80 -4.60 -10.16 4.55
C THR A 80 -4.54 -9.51 3.18
N ALA A 81 -5.30 -8.44 2.98
CA ALA A 81 -5.26 -7.65 1.76
C ALA A 81 -3.88 -6.96 1.55
N LEU A 82 -3.27 -6.46 2.64
CA LEU A 82 -1.89 -5.97 2.62
C LEU A 82 -0.92 -7.04 2.10
N MET A 83 -0.96 -8.25 2.70
CA MET A 83 -0.02 -9.31 2.32
C MET A 83 -0.23 -9.78 0.89
N ALA A 84 -1.46 -9.80 0.38
CA ALA A 84 -1.74 -10.11 -1.01
C ALA A 84 -1.09 -9.11 -1.98
N ILE A 85 -1.19 -7.81 -1.70
CA ILE A 85 -0.51 -6.77 -2.48
C ILE A 85 1.02 -6.92 -2.35
N TYR A 86 1.51 -7.06 -1.11
CA TYR A 86 2.93 -7.19 -0.82
C TYR A 86 3.57 -8.35 -1.58
N ASP A 87 3.00 -9.54 -1.45
CA ASP A 87 3.52 -10.74 -2.11
C ASP A 87 3.50 -10.57 -3.64
N THR A 88 2.47 -9.95 -4.20
CA THR A 88 2.40 -9.65 -5.63
C THR A 88 3.47 -8.67 -6.06
N MET A 89 3.75 -7.62 -5.28
CA MET A 89 4.84 -6.68 -5.55
C MET A 89 6.21 -7.38 -5.56
N GLN A 90 6.41 -8.38 -4.69
CA GLN A 90 7.67 -9.15 -4.64
C GLN A 90 7.73 -10.24 -5.72
N TYR A 91 6.58 -10.72 -6.20
CA TYR A 91 6.47 -11.79 -7.19
C TYR A 91 6.71 -11.30 -8.62
N VAL A 92 6.19 -10.13 -8.97
CA VAL A 92 6.35 -9.59 -10.34
C VAL A 92 7.80 -9.23 -10.63
N ARG A 93 8.23 -9.44 -11.86
CA ARG A 93 9.61 -9.18 -12.28
C ARG A 93 10.00 -7.70 -12.34
N PRO A 94 9.12 -6.77 -12.78
CA PRO A 94 9.44 -5.34 -12.75
C PRO A 94 9.66 -4.83 -11.32
N ASP A 95 10.60 -3.91 -11.15
CA ASP A 95 10.71 -3.16 -9.90
C ASP A 95 9.43 -2.34 -9.67
N VAL A 96 8.84 -2.46 -8.48
CA VAL A 96 7.72 -1.62 -8.08
C VAL A 96 8.24 -0.43 -7.29
N GLN A 97 8.20 0.75 -7.89
CA GLN A 97 8.50 2.01 -7.21
C GLN A 97 7.29 2.46 -6.39
N THR A 98 7.50 3.05 -5.22
CA THR A 98 6.42 3.52 -4.37
C THR A 98 6.58 4.99 -4.02
N VAL A 99 5.47 5.75 -4.10
CA VAL A 99 5.47 7.18 -3.82
C VAL A 99 4.27 7.55 -2.95
N CYS A 100 4.51 8.06 -1.75
CA CYS A 100 3.45 8.57 -0.89
C CYS A 100 3.04 9.99 -1.31
N LEU A 101 1.78 10.17 -1.73
CA LEU A 101 1.24 11.47 -2.18
C LEU A 101 0.50 12.27 -1.09
N GLY A 102 -0.01 11.65 -0.06
CA GLY A 102 -0.76 12.31 1.01
C GLY A 102 -0.51 11.59 2.32
N GLN A 103 -0.99 10.36 2.40
CA GLN A 103 -0.70 9.52 3.55
C GLN A 103 -0.45 8.07 3.15
N ALA A 104 0.41 7.42 3.90
CA ALA A 104 0.56 5.97 3.91
C ALA A 104 0.50 5.51 5.37
N ALA A 105 -0.66 5.02 5.81
CA ALA A 105 -0.86 4.64 7.20
C ALA A 105 -1.06 3.13 7.33
N SER A 106 -0.54 2.55 8.43
CA SER A 106 -0.77 1.14 8.76
C SER A 106 -0.35 0.20 7.63
N ALA A 107 -1.26 -0.61 7.09
CA ALA A 107 -1.03 -1.49 5.93
C ALA A 107 -0.37 -0.75 4.74
N ALA A 108 -0.81 0.48 4.45
CA ALA A 108 -0.25 1.26 3.35
C ALA A 108 1.20 1.71 3.60
N ALA A 109 1.61 1.88 4.86
CA ALA A 109 3.00 2.17 5.20
C ALA A 109 3.92 0.97 4.92
N VAL A 110 3.44 -0.24 5.12
CA VAL A 110 4.17 -1.47 4.78
C VAL A 110 4.31 -1.60 3.25
N ILE A 111 3.23 -1.34 2.50
CA ILE A 111 3.26 -1.32 1.02
C ILE A 111 4.27 -0.27 0.52
N LEU A 112 4.27 0.93 1.12
CA LEU A 112 5.24 1.98 0.78
C LEU A 112 6.68 1.51 1.03
N ALA A 113 6.94 0.88 2.17
CA ALA A 113 8.26 0.35 2.52
C ALA A 113 8.69 -0.82 1.61
N ALA A 114 7.74 -1.56 1.05
CA ALA A 114 7.98 -2.71 0.18
C ALA A 114 8.42 -2.35 -1.24
N GLY A 115 8.43 -1.07 -1.60
CA GLY A 115 8.97 -0.60 -2.89
C GLY A 115 10.44 -0.96 -3.05
N ALA A 116 10.89 -1.09 -4.29
CA ALA A 116 12.26 -1.45 -4.63
C ALA A 116 13.28 -0.52 -3.96
N PRO A 117 14.43 -1.04 -3.50
CA PRO A 117 15.46 -0.23 -2.85
C PRO A 117 15.89 0.96 -3.73
N GLY A 118 15.98 2.15 -3.13
CA GLY A 118 16.32 3.38 -3.85
C GLY A 118 15.19 3.97 -4.72
N LYS A 119 14.03 3.28 -4.83
CA LYS A 119 12.88 3.71 -5.63
C LYS A 119 11.64 4.01 -4.78
N ARG A 120 11.84 4.42 -3.54
CA ARG A 120 10.79 4.80 -2.58
C ARG A 120 10.85 6.29 -2.30
N ALA A 121 9.72 6.97 -2.39
CA ALA A 121 9.64 8.41 -2.19
C ALA A 121 8.40 8.83 -1.40
N ALA A 122 8.44 10.03 -0.85
CA ALA A 122 7.32 10.67 -0.19
C ALA A 122 7.31 12.16 -0.52
N LEU A 123 6.14 12.72 -0.83
CA LEU A 123 6.02 14.16 -1.07
C LEU A 123 6.25 14.94 0.24
N PRO A 124 6.70 16.20 0.17
CA PRO A 124 7.13 16.98 1.35
C PRO A 124 6.09 17.08 2.47
N ASN A 125 4.82 17.13 2.14
CA ASN A 125 3.71 17.27 3.09
C ASN A 125 2.98 15.95 3.37
N SER A 126 3.48 14.83 2.84
CA SER A 126 2.92 13.51 3.13
C SER A 126 3.32 13.04 4.53
N ARG A 127 2.49 12.15 5.07
CA ARG A 127 2.75 11.50 6.36
C ARG A 127 2.74 9.99 6.22
N VAL A 128 3.64 9.34 6.92
CA VAL A 128 3.65 7.89 7.07
C VAL A 128 3.35 7.55 8.53
N LEU A 129 2.42 6.65 8.76
CA LEU A 129 2.07 6.19 10.11
C LEU A 129 2.28 4.68 10.19
N ILE A 130 3.08 4.28 11.18
CA ILE A 130 3.30 2.87 11.49
C ILE A 130 2.79 2.57 12.90
N HIS A 131 2.18 1.42 13.07
CA HIS A 131 1.73 0.88 14.34
C HIS A 131 1.55 -0.65 14.24
N GLN A 132 1.47 -1.32 15.38
CA GLN A 132 1.18 -2.75 15.41
C GLN A 132 -0.25 -3.06 14.91
N PRO A 133 -0.50 -4.28 14.40
CA PRO A 133 -1.86 -4.69 14.02
C PRO A 133 -2.81 -4.58 15.21
N ALA A 134 -4.01 -4.07 14.96
CA ALA A 134 -5.07 -3.98 15.95
C ALA A 134 -6.31 -4.73 15.45
N THR A 135 -7.06 -5.35 16.37
CA THR A 135 -8.34 -5.98 16.08
C THR A 135 -9.47 -5.26 16.79
N GLN A 136 -10.66 -5.28 16.22
CA GLN A 136 -11.88 -4.72 16.83
C GLN A 136 -12.48 -5.73 17.81
N GLY A 137 -11.78 -6.08 18.89
CA GLY A 137 -12.29 -6.95 19.92
C GLY A 137 -12.77 -8.32 19.41
N THR A 138 -12.55 -9.35 20.16
CA THR A 138 -12.98 -10.71 19.83
C THR A 138 -13.86 -11.25 20.94
N GLN A 139 -14.90 -11.99 20.57
CA GLN A 139 -15.78 -12.70 21.49
C GLN A 139 -15.82 -14.17 21.08
N GLY A 140 -15.82 -15.07 22.05
CA GLY A 140 -15.86 -16.50 21.79
C GLY A 140 -15.53 -17.32 23.03
N GLN A 141 -15.40 -18.61 22.85
CA GLN A 141 -14.91 -19.51 23.87
C GLN A 141 -13.41 -19.28 24.12
N VAL A 142 -12.91 -19.71 25.27
CA VAL A 142 -11.49 -19.52 25.64
C VAL A 142 -10.55 -20.03 24.54
N SER A 143 -10.80 -21.21 24.00
CA SER A 143 -9.99 -21.80 22.94
C SER A 143 -9.98 -20.96 21.65
N ASP A 144 -11.12 -20.34 21.30
CA ASP A 144 -11.21 -19.46 20.11
C ASP A 144 -10.39 -18.18 20.33
N LEU A 145 -10.41 -17.64 21.55
CA LEU A 145 -9.65 -16.45 21.93
C LEU A 145 -8.13 -16.73 21.93
N GLU A 146 -7.71 -17.92 22.37
CA GLU A 146 -6.31 -18.35 22.32
C GLU A 146 -5.81 -18.46 20.86
N ILE A 147 -6.60 -19.07 19.97
CA ILE A 147 -6.27 -19.16 18.53
C ILE A 147 -6.15 -17.77 17.91
N GLN A 148 -7.10 -16.88 18.21
CA GLN A 148 -7.08 -15.52 17.71
C GLN A 148 -5.89 -14.71 18.23
N ALA A 149 -5.56 -14.84 19.50
CA ALA A 149 -4.40 -14.18 20.09
C ALA A 149 -3.08 -14.65 19.43
N ALA A 150 -2.94 -15.95 19.17
CA ALA A 150 -1.79 -16.50 18.49
C ALA A 150 -1.68 -16.00 17.03
N GLU A 151 -2.80 -15.86 16.33
CA GLU A 151 -2.82 -15.34 14.96
C GLU A 151 -2.46 -13.84 14.91
N ILE A 152 -2.96 -13.03 15.84
CA ILE A 152 -2.59 -11.61 15.94
C ILE A 152 -1.09 -11.46 16.21
N GLU A 153 -0.54 -12.30 17.09
CA GLU A 153 0.90 -12.29 17.37
C GLU A 153 1.71 -12.71 16.13
N ARG A 154 1.25 -13.69 15.36
CA ARG A 154 1.86 -14.09 14.09
C ARG A 154 1.84 -12.94 13.07
N MET A 155 0.71 -12.26 12.91
CA MET A 155 0.58 -11.10 12.02
C MET A 155 1.52 -9.96 12.43
N ARG A 156 1.62 -9.70 13.75
CA ARG A 156 2.53 -8.70 14.29
C ARG A 156 3.98 -9.01 13.93
N ARG A 157 4.45 -10.21 14.19
CA ARG A 157 5.81 -10.65 13.86
C ARG A 157 6.09 -10.52 12.36
N LEU A 158 5.16 -10.99 11.53
CA LEU A 158 5.31 -10.91 10.07
C LEU A 158 5.45 -9.46 9.59
N MET A 159 4.66 -8.54 10.14
CA MET A 159 4.77 -7.12 9.83
C MET A 159 6.11 -6.53 10.30
N GLU A 160 6.53 -6.85 11.53
CA GLU A 160 7.81 -6.40 12.10
C GLU A 160 8.99 -6.87 11.23
N ASP A 161 8.99 -8.13 10.83
CA ASP A 161 10.03 -8.72 9.98
C ASP A 161 10.02 -8.14 8.56
N THR A 162 8.84 -7.91 7.99
CA THR A 162 8.69 -7.27 6.68
C THR A 162 9.25 -5.85 6.69
N LEU A 163 8.88 -5.04 7.68
CA LEU A 163 9.42 -3.68 7.82
C LEU A 163 10.93 -3.70 8.10
N ALA A 164 11.41 -4.61 8.93
CA ALA A 164 12.83 -4.76 9.22
C ALA A 164 13.62 -5.07 7.94
N HIS A 165 13.13 -6.01 7.14
CA HIS A 165 13.74 -6.39 5.85
C HIS A 165 13.89 -5.18 4.91
N HIS A 166 12.84 -4.38 4.75
CA HIS A 166 12.83 -3.27 3.79
C HIS A 166 13.49 -1.98 4.30
N THR A 167 13.68 -1.84 5.62
CA THR A 167 14.23 -0.61 6.20
C THR A 167 15.66 -0.75 6.74
N GLY A 168 16.20 -1.97 6.72
CA GLY A 168 17.53 -2.27 7.29
C GLY A 168 17.59 -2.16 8.83
N ARG A 169 16.41 -2.06 9.50
CA ARG A 169 16.31 -2.09 10.96
C ARG A 169 16.24 -3.52 11.47
N THR A 170 16.45 -3.72 12.76
CA THR A 170 16.16 -4.99 13.40
C THR A 170 14.67 -5.11 13.71
N SER A 171 14.11 -6.34 13.75
CA SER A 171 12.72 -6.56 14.13
C SER A 171 12.41 -5.99 15.53
N GLU A 172 13.37 -6.03 16.46
CA GLU A 172 13.21 -5.41 17.80
C GLU A 172 13.09 -3.89 17.73
N GLN A 173 13.87 -3.21 16.89
CA GLN A 173 13.73 -1.76 16.68
C GLN A 173 12.38 -1.41 16.06
N VAL A 174 11.92 -2.21 15.08
CA VAL A 174 10.59 -2.03 14.47
C VAL A 174 9.49 -2.26 15.50
N ARG A 175 9.63 -3.29 16.35
CA ARG A 175 8.68 -3.59 17.43
C ARG A 175 8.51 -2.42 18.40
N ILE A 176 9.61 -1.80 18.81
CA ILE A 176 9.59 -0.60 19.67
C ILE A 176 8.91 0.57 18.93
N ASP A 177 9.26 0.76 17.66
CA ASP A 177 8.73 1.85 16.83
C ASP A 177 7.23 1.71 16.54
N THR A 178 6.70 0.49 16.49
CA THR A 178 5.29 0.22 16.17
C THR A 178 4.42 -0.07 17.40
N ASP A 179 4.97 -0.05 18.61
CA ASP A 179 4.18 -0.32 19.83
C ASP A 179 3.01 0.66 20.00
N ARG A 180 3.19 1.90 19.59
CA ARG A 180 2.17 2.94 19.49
C ARG A 180 2.26 3.62 18.13
N ASP A 181 1.25 4.42 17.80
CA ASP A 181 1.24 5.22 16.59
C ASP A 181 2.52 6.05 16.47
N LYS A 182 3.32 5.74 15.46
CA LYS A 182 4.50 6.53 15.11
C LYS A 182 4.28 7.21 13.78
N ILE A 183 4.26 8.55 13.82
CA ILE A 183 4.10 9.37 12.62
C ILE A 183 5.47 9.82 12.14
N LEU A 184 5.77 9.51 10.89
CA LEU A 184 6.97 9.91 10.17
C LEU A 184 6.58 10.96 9.12
N THR A 185 7.31 12.06 9.08
CA THR A 185 7.22 13.03 8.00
C THR A 185 8.17 12.66 6.86
N CYS A 186 8.05 13.32 5.72
CA CYS A 186 8.94 13.09 4.57
C CYS A 186 10.43 13.13 4.96
N LEU A 187 10.84 14.10 5.78
CA LEU A 187 12.24 14.24 6.23
C LEU A 187 12.74 13.03 7.02
N LEU A 188 11.89 12.45 7.87
CA LEU A 188 12.25 11.27 8.66
C LEU A 188 12.21 9.97 7.84
N TYR A 189 11.33 9.92 6.84
CA TYR A 189 11.19 8.75 5.96
C TYR A 189 12.32 8.66 4.93
N THR A 190 12.72 9.81 4.37
CA THR A 190 13.76 9.90 3.33
C THR A 190 15.16 10.17 3.89
N SER A 191 15.29 10.36 5.20
CA SER A 191 16.62 10.50 5.81
C SER A 191 17.44 9.24 5.55
N PRO A 192 18.70 9.37 5.09
CA PRO A 192 19.61 8.24 5.02
C PRO A 192 19.67 7.55 6.39
N SER A 193 19.78 6.24 6.37
CA SER A 193 20.09 5.51 7.60
C SER A 193 21.37 6.11 8.19
N PRO A 194 21.52 6.23 9.53
CA PRO A 194 22.76 6.71 10.14
C PRO A 194 24.02 5.92 9.77
N ARG A 195 23.91 5.01 8.83
CA ARG A 195 24.99 4.15 8.33
C ARG A 195 25.33 4.36 6.85
N ASP A 196 24.74 5.36 6.16
CA ASP A 196 25.11 5.74 4.80
C ASP A 196 26.10 6.91 4.81
#